data_0037e66fa173f297430d37512590b8d3
#
_entry.id   0037e66fa173f297430d37512590b8d3
#
_cell.length_a   1.000
_cell.length_b   1.000
_cell.length_c   1.000
_cell.angle_alpha   90.00
_cell.angle_beta   90.00
_cell.angle_gamma   90.00
#
_symmetry.space_group_name_H-M   'P 1'
#
loop_
_entity.id
_entity.type
_entity.pdbx_description
1 polymer ?
#
loop_
_entity_poly.entity_id
_entity_poly.type
_entity_poly.pdbx_seq_one_letter_code
_entity_poly.pdbx_strand_id
1 'polypeptide(L)'
;MKCLKNRPPRASRRTAILFAERRIPVVPESGRAFFPIPPNEAQNDVIAEDFRQFVESMLLSLAALLPIVNPLGAAPVYLAKTVDLTPAEHADLSMRVALNSFVLLLASLLVGSYVLDFFGLSVPIVQVAGGLVVCSLAWSLLNQPDEPIEWVHEAAKAVSRPDWRTRAFYPLTMPLIVGPGSISVAITIGANQSQSVRSLIVNSAAHGVSMFLVAIAVFVSLRYADHIMRRLGPTGTAVLMRLSSFILLCIGVQIIWNGASTLWRSLALQ
;
A
#
# COMPACT_ATOMS: atom_id res chain seq x y z
N MET A 1 15.24 78.02 -22.52
CA MET A 1 15.26 78.07 -23.99
C MET A 1 15.08 76.70 -24.57
N LYS A 2 14.11 76.54 -25.51
CA LYS A 2 13.81 75.48 -26.46
C LYS A 2 13.17 74.18 -25.90
N CYS A 3 11.82 74.16 -25.96
CA CYS A 3 10.98 73.02 -26.19
C CYS A 3 11.45 72.15 -27.36
N LEU A 4 11.46 70.83 -27.19
CA LEU A 4 11.42 69.88 -28.28
C LEU A 4 10.26 68.92 -28.08
N LYS A 5 9.29 69.09 -28.94
CA LYS A 5 7.99 68.48 -29.16
C LYS A 5 8.21 67.08 -29.74
N ASN A 6 7.99 66.02 -28.97
CA ASN A 6 8.01 64.62 -29.45
C ASN A 6 6.61 64.29 -29.97
N ARG A 7 6.43 64.17 -31.27
CA ARG A 7 5.23 63.62 -31.91
C ARG A 7 5.35 62.14 -32.00
N PRO A 8 4.27 61.37 -31.70
CA PRO A 8 4.27 59.90 -31.90
C PRO A 8 4.22 59.59 -33.42
N PRO A 9 4.80 58.46 -33.86
CA PRO A 9 4.78 58.06 -35.26
C PRO A 9 3.37 57.70 -35.71
N ARG A 10 2.99 58.15 -36.91
CA ARG A 10 1.75 57.84 -37.62
C ARG A 10 1.75 56.32 -37.92
N ALA A 11 0.91 55.53 -37.23
CA ALA A 11 0.59 54.15 -37.59
C ALA A 11 -0.08 54.16 -38.98
N SER A 12 0.49 53.36 -39.87
CA SER A 12 0.06 53.18 -41.25
C SER A 12 -1.38 52.61 -41.27
N ARG A 13 -2.26 53.26 -42.08
CA ARG A 13 -3.66 52.88 -42.30
C ARG A 13 -3.86 51.45 -42.85
N ARG A 14 -2.81 50.72 -43.16
CA ARG A 14 -2.89 49.34 -43.68
C ARG A 14 -3.02 48.25 -42.61
N THR A 15 -2.68 48.52 -41.36
CA THR A 15 -2.80 47.53 -40.24
C THR A 15 -4.16 47.56 -39.55
N ALA A 16 -4.97 48.60 -39.77
CA ALA A 16 -6.30 48.72 -39.17
C ALA A 16 -7.41 47.95 -39.92
N ILE A 17 -7.17 47.46 -41.14
CA ILE A 17 -8.19 46.77 -41.95
C ILE A 17 -8.14 45.23 -41.75
N LEU A 18 -7.07 44.69 -41.19
CA LEU A 18 -6.94 43.23 -40.98
C LEU A 18 -7.51 42.71 -39.62
N PHE A 19 -7.93 43.62 -38.73
CA PHE A 19 -8.55 43.28 -37.45
C PHE A 19 -10.06 43.39 -37.41
N ALA A 20 -10.71 43.80 -38.49
CA ALA A 20 -12.14 44.09 -38.52
C ALA A 20 -13.03 42.96 -39.08
N GLU A 21 -12.46 41.78 -39.41
CA GLU A 21 -13.24 40.72 -40.08
C GLU A 21 -13.14 39.33 -39.49
N ARG A 22 -12.83 39.23 -38.19
CA ARG A 22 -13.22 38.02 -37.43
C ARG A 22 -14.42 38.37 -36.55
N ARG A 23 -15.58 38.47 -37.15
CA ARG A 23 -16.83 38.25 -36.44
C ARG A 23 -16.78 36.80 -35.95
N ILE A 24 -16.38 36.59 -34.72
CA ILE A 24 -16.69 35.36 -34.00
C ILE A 24 -18.20 35.28 -34.06
N PRO A 25 -18.80 34.22 -34.64
CA PRO A 25 -20.24 34.05 -34.58
C PRO A 25 -20.58 33.96 -33.08
N VAL A 26 -21.31 34.95 -32.58
CA VAL A 26 -22.00 34.87 -31.30
C VAL A 26 -23.02 33.78 -31.53
N VAL A 27 -22.69 32.56 -31.04
CA VAL A 27 -23.64 31.46 -30.96
C VAL A 27 -24.74 31.95 -30.03
N PRO A 28 -26.01 32.07 -30.49
CA PRO A 28 -27.09 32.50 -29.62
C PRO A 28 -27.18 31.49 -28.46
N GLU A 29 -27.13 31.97 -27.24
CA GLU A 29 -27.33 31.24 -25.99
C GLU A 29 -28.80 30.77 -25.82
N SER A 30 -29.47 30.47 -26.91
CA SER A 30 -30.83 30.00 -26.89
C SER A 30 -30.89 28.60 -27.50
N GLY A 31 -30.86 27.57 -26.65
CA GLY A 31 -31.24 26.25 -27.09
C GLY A 31 -30.48 25.06 -26.58
N ARG A 32 -29.73 25.18 -25.49
CA ARG A 32 -29.54 23.98 -24.69
C ARG A 32 -30.85 23.78 -23.93
N ALA A 33 -31.73 22.97 -24.51
CA ALA A 33 -32.82 22.39 -23.76
C ALA A 33 -32.16 21.78 -22.51
N PHE A 34 -32.37 22.42 -21.37
CA PHE A 34 -32.06 21.85 -20.05
C PHE A 34 -33.02 20.68 -19.90
N PHE A 35 -32.64 19.52 -20.44
CA PHE A 35 -33.27 18.26 -20.09
C PHE A 35 -32.80 17.99 -18.66
N PRO A 36 -33.67 18.12 -17.65
CA PRO A 36 -33.31 17.71 -16.31
C PRO A 36 -33.05 16.21 -16.42
N ILE A 37 -31.79 15.84 -16.15
CA ILE A 37 -31.41 14.41 -16.01
C ILE A 37 -32.40 13.84 -14.99
N PRO A 38 -33.13 12.78 -15.32
CA PRO A 38 -34.10 12.22 -14.38
C PRO A 38 -33.32 11.85 -13.10
N PRO A 39 -33.87 12.14 -11.91
CA PRO A 39 -33.16 11.98 -10.63
C PRO A 39 -32.62 10.56 -10.42
N ASN A 40 -33.19 9.59 -11.09
CA ASN A 40 -32.78 8.19 -11.05
C ASN A 40 -31.48 7.93 -11.85
N GLU A 41 -31.26 8.58 -12.99
CA GLU A 41 -30.02 8.44 -13.78
C GLU A 41 -28.84 9.09 -13.06
N ALA A 42 -29.02 10.30 -12.55
CA ALA A 42 -27.98 10.98 -11.78
C ALA A 42 -27.58 10.20 -10.51
N GLN A 43 -28.53 9.52 -9.87
CA GLN A 43 -28.27 8.69 -8.70
C GLN A 43 -27.54 7.39 -9.07
N ASN A 44 -27.87 6.78 -10.19
CA ASN A 44 -27.20 5.58 -10.69
C ASN A 44 -25.75 5.87 -11.10
N ASP A 45 -25.49 7.01 -11.73
CA ASP A 45 -24.14 7.42 -12.10
C ASP A 45 -23.24 7.62 -10.87
N VAL A 46 -23.80 8.24 -9.83
CA VAL A 46 -23.09 8.45 -8.56
C VAL A 46 -22.78 7.13 -7.85
N ILE A 47 -23.71 6.18 -7.84
CA ILE A 47 -23.47 4.85 -7.24
C ILE A 47 -22.43 4.07 -8.05
N ALA A 48 -22.46 4.15 -9.38
CA ALA A 48 -21.51 3.50 -10.26
C ALA A 48 -20.08 4.06 -10.05
N GLU A 49 -19.95 5.37 -9.85
CA GLU A 49 -18.66 6.03 -9.58
C GLU A 49 -18.11 5.64 -8.21
N ASP A 50 -18.94 5.60 -7.16
CA ASP A 50 -18.52 5.12 -5.83
C ASP A 50 -18.07 3.66 -5.87
N PHE A 51 -18.82 2.81 -6.57
CA PHE A 51 -18.45 1.40 -6.71
C PHE A 51 -17.12 1.23 -7.45
N ARG A 52 -16.93 1.97 -8.52
CA ARG A 52 -15.65 1.98 -9.25
C ARG A 52 -14.50 2.44 -8.35
N GLN A 53 -14.68 3.55 -7.65
CA GLN A 53 -13.68 4.08 -6.70
C GLN A 53 -13.37 3.07 -5.59
N PHE A 54 -14.40 2.40 -5.06
CA PHE A 54 -14.25 1.34 -4.06
C PHE A 54 -13.38 0.20 -4.58
N VAL A 55 -13.69 -0.32 -5.77
CA VAL A 55 -12.96 -1.45 -6.38
C VAL A 55 -11.51 -1.04 -6.69
N GLU A 56 -11.28 0.13 -7.27
CA GLU A 56 -9.95 0.65 -7.56
C GLU A 56 -9.11 0.78 -6.28
N SER A 57 -9.64 1.41 -5.24
CA SER A 57 -8.96 1.59 -3.95
C SER A 57 -8.68 0.26 -3.25
N MET A 58 -9.63 -0.67 -3.32
CA MET A 58 -9.48 -2.02 -2.77
C MET A 58 -8.36 -2.78 -3.48
N LEU A 59 -8.36 -2.80 -4.82
CA LEU A 59 -7.35 -3.52 -5.60
C LEU A 59 -5.95 -2.92 -5.44
N LEU A 60 -5.83 -1.59 -5.42
CA LEU A 60 -4.56 -0.90 -5.19
C LEU A 60 -3.97 -1.24 -3.82
N SER A 61 -4.79 -1.22 -2.77
CA SER A 61 -4.34 -1.57 -1.42
C SER A 61 -3.96 -3.04 -1.28
N LEU A 62 -4.75 -3.92 -1.90
CA LEU A 62 -4.46 -5.35 -1.92
C LEU A 62 -3.15 -5.63 -2.66
N ALA A 63 -2.95 -5.02 -3.84
CA ALA A 63 -1.74 -5.16 -4.64
C ALA A 63 -0.50 -4.59 -3.93
N ALA A 64 -0.66 -3.55 -3.11
CA ALA A 64 0.44 -2.99 -2.32
C ALA A 64 0.79 -3.84 -1.10
N LEU A 65 -0.20 -4.33 -0.36
CA LEU A 65 0.02 -5.01 0.93
C LEU A 65 0.33 -6.50 0.79
N LEU A 66 -0.36 -7.22 -0.11
CA LEU A 66 -0.25 -8.67 -0.22
C LEU A 66 1.18 -9.17 -0.49
N PRO A 67 1.95 -8.56 -1.42
CA PRO A 67 3.32 -8.97 -1.68
C PRO A 67 4.27 -8.67 -0.51
N ILE A 68 4.05 -7.56 0.24
CA ILE A 68 4.90 -7.16 1.36
C ILE A 68 4.66 -8.08 2.58
N VAL A 69 3.41 -8.40 2.86
CA VAL A 69 3.02 -9.34 3.91
C VAL A 69 3.52 -10.76 3.57
N ASN A 70 3.58 -11.09 2.27
CA ASN A 70 4.16 -12.32 1.72
C ASN A 70 3.75 -13.60 2.48
N PRO A 71 2.45 -13.92 2.57
CA PRO A 71 1.97 -15.00 3.42
C PRO A 71 2.49 -16.38 2.99
N LEU A 72 2.74 -16.59 1.69
CA LEU A 72 3.30 -17.83 1.16
C LEU A 72 4.79 -17.98 1.51
N GLY A 73 5.56 -16.91 1.42
CA GLY A 73 6.98 -16.92 1.80
C GLY A 73 7.19 -17.07 3.31
N ALA A 74 6.21 -16.67 4.12
CA ALA A 74 6.26 -16.84 5.57
C ALA A 74 5.87 -18.27 6.02
N ALA A 75 5.18 -19.05 5.19
CA ALA A 75 4.67 -20.38 5.54
C ALA A 75 5.77 -21.38 5.98
N PRO A 76 6.93 -21.50 5.32
CA PRO A 76 8.00 -22.37 5.77
C PRO A 76 8.56 -21.97 7.13
N VAL A 77 8.75 -20.66 7.37
CA VAL A 77 9.22 -20.13 8.66
C VAL A 77 8.20 -20.35 9.77
N TYR A 78 6.92 -20.21 9.46
CA TYR A 78 5.83 -20.53 10.38
C TYR A 78 5.88 -22.01 10.80
N LEU A 79 5.95 -22.94 9.84
CA LEU A 79 6.03 -24.38 10.13
C LEU A 79 7.24 -24.72 10.99
N ALA A 80 8.40 -24.18 10.65
CA ALA A 80 9.62 -24.39 11.41
C ALA A 80 9.50 -23.93 12.88
N LYS A 81 8.74 -22.86 13.15
CA LYS A 81 8.50 -22.35 14.53
C LYS A 81 7.35 -23.04 15.27
N THR A 82 6.64 -23.97 14.64
CA THR A 82 5.41 -24.59 15.16
C THR A 82 5.42 -26.11 15.05
N VAL A 83 6.60 -26.72 14.89
CA VAL A 83 6.80 -28.18 14.77
C VAL A 83 6.24 -28.95 15.98
N ASP A 84 6.22 -28.29 17.14
CA ASP A 84 5.78 -28.86 18.42
C ASP A 84 4.26 -28.82 18.64
N LEU A 85 3.50 -28.25 17.70
CA LEU A 85 2.06 -28.06 17.84
C LEU A 85 1.24 -29.17 17.18
N THR A 86 0.09 -29.46 17.78
CA THR A 86 -0.93 -30.35 17.20
C THR A 86 -1.67 -29.68 16.04
N PRO A 87 -2.32 -30.45 15.14
CA PRO A 87 -3.10 -29.86 14.04
C PRO A 87 -4.21 -28.91 14.49
N ALA A 88 -4.79 -29.12 15.68
CA ALA A 88 -5.80 -28.24 16.26
C ALA A 88 -5.19 -26.92 16.74
N GLU A 89 -4.03 -26.95 17.40
CA GLU A 89 -3.29 -25.77 17.84
C GLU A 89 -2.78 -24.97 16.67
N HIS A 90 -2.31 -25.62 15.58
CA HIS A 90 -1.97 -24.95 14.32
C HIS A 90 -3.14 -24.17 13.73
N ALA A 91 -4.36 -24.74 13.77
CA ALA A 91 -5.54 -24.06 13.26
C ALA A 91 -5.89 -22.81 14.07
N ASP A 92 -5.85 -22.90 15.41
CA ASP A 92 -6.13 -21.77 16.29
C ASP A 92 -5.02 -20.71 16.20
N LEU A 93 -3.76 -21.12 16.11
CA LEU A 93 -2.63 -20.20 15.96
C LEU A 93 -2.68 -19.44 14.65
N SER A 94 -2.95 -20.11 13.52
CA SER A 94 -3.08 -19.44 12.22
C SER A 94 -4.23 -18.42 12.20
N MET A 95 -5.36 -18.72 12.87
CA MET A 95 -6.47 -17.77 13.02
C MET A 95 -6.07 -16.56 13.86
N ARG A 96 -5.34 -16.75 14.96
CA ARG A 96 -4.87 -15.67 15.82
C ARG A 96 -3.87 -14.77 15.09
N VAL A 97 -2.95 -15.36 14.34
CA VAL A 97 -1.97 -14.62 13.54
C VAL A 97 -2.69 -13.78 12.47
N ALA A 98 -3.67 -14.35 11.78
CA ALA A 98 -4.45 -13.64 10.79
C ALA A 98 -5.26 -12.48 11.40
N LEU A 99 -5.91 -12.71 12.54
CA LEU A 99 -6.67 -11.68 13.25
C LEU A 99 -5.76 -10.55 13.75
N ASN A 100 -4.62 -10.91 14.36
CA ASN A 100 -3.63 -9.92 14.81
C ASN A 100 -3.08 -9.10 13.63
N SER A 101 -2.83 -9.75 12.48
CA SER A 101 -2.38 -9.08 11.25
C SER A 101 -3.42 -8.08 10.75
N PHE A 102 -4.69 -8.47 10.72
CA PHE A 102 -5.79 -7.59 10.36
C PHE A 102 -5.87 -6.37 11.28
N VAL A 103 -5.89 -6.61 12.61
CA VAL A 103 -5.98 -5.52 13.60
C VAL A 103 -4.78 -4.58 13.50
N LEU A 104 -3.57 -5.11 13.35
CA LEU A 104 -2.35 -4.30 13.28
C LEU A 104 -2.30 -3.46 12.00
N LEU A 105 -2.67 -4.03 10.84
CA LEU A 105 -2.75 -3.28 9.57
C LEU A 105 -3.84 -2.22 9.62
N LEU A 106 -5.02 -2.56 10.16
CA LEU A 106 -6.13 -1.62 10.29
C LEU A 106 -5.79 -0.48 11.26
N ALA A 107 -5.17 -0.78 12.39
CA ALA A 107 -4.69 0.24 13.33
C ALA A 107 -3.64 1.15 12.68
N SER A 108 -2.72 0.59 11.90
CA SER A 108 -1.72 1.35 11.13
C SER A 108 -2.37 2.28 10.11
N LEU A 109 -3.40 1.82 9.41
CA LEU A 109 -4.17 2.64 8.47
C LEU A 109 -4.86 3.82 9.13
N LEU A 110 -5.57 3.57 10.25
CA LEU A 110 -6.46 4.55 10.87
C LEU A 110 -5.73 5.52 11.80
N VAL A 111 -4.72 5.04 12.51
CA VAL A 111 -4.05 5.79 13.59
C VAL A 111 -2.63 6.18 13.21
N GLY A 112 -2.05 5.51 12.21
CA GLY A 112 -0.63 5.64 11.89
C GLY A 112 -0.19 7.07 11.55
N SER A 113 -0.96 7.82 10.76
CA SER A 113 -0.65 9.22 10.42
C SER A 113 -0.64 10.12 11.66
N TYR A 114 -1.59 9.96 12.58
CA TYR A 114 -1.64 10.74 13.81
C TYR A 114 -0.44 10.46 14.72
N VAL A 115 0.01 9.20 14.76
CA VAL A 115 1.22 8.82 15.51
C VAL A 115 2.45 9.48 14.89
N LEU A 116 2.56 9.51 13.56
CA LEU A 116 3.68 10.16 12.88
C LEU A 116 3.69 11.68 13.14
N ASP A 117 2.55 12.32 13.06
CA ASP A 117 2.41 13.75 13.32
C ASP A 117 2.82 14.09 14.77
N PHE A 118 2.45 13.24 15.73
CA PHE A 118 2.85 13.39 17.13
C PHE A 118 4.38 13.37 17.31
N PHE A 119 5.09 12.51 16.55
CA PHE A 119 6.55 12.44 16.58
C PHE A 119 7.24 13.44 15.61
N GLY A 120 6.48 14.23 14.86
CA GLY A 120 7.01 15.14 13.84
C GLY A 120 7.64 14.41 12.65
N LEU A 121 7.23 13.17 12.38
CA LEU A 121 7.74 12.34 11.29
C LEU A 121 6.86 12.49 10.05
N SER A 122 7.48 12.73 8.90
CA SER A 122 6.75 12.73 7.64
C SER A 122 6.62 11.32 7.06
N VAL A 123 5.51 11.07 6.35
CA VAL A 123 5.25 9.78 5.69
C VAL A 123 6.41 9.34 4.77
N PRO A 124 7.03 10.21 3.94
CA PRO A 124 8.16 9.82 3.11
C PRO A 124 9.38 9.30 3.90
N ILE A 125 9.65 9.85 5.09
CA ILE A 125 10.74 9.35 5.95
C ILE A 125 10.43 7.92 6.42
N VAL A 126 9.18 7.67 6.81
CA VAL A 126 8.75 6.32 7.24
C VAL A 126 8.78 5.33 6.08
N GLN A 127 8.47 5.77 4.85
CA GLN A 127 8.63 4.94 3.65
C GLN A 127 10.10 4.53 3.44
N VAL A 128 11.04 5.47 3.53
CA VAL A 128 12.48 5.16 3.40
C VAL A 128 12.91 4.18 4.48
N ALA A 129 12.60 4.45 5.74
CA ALA A 129 12.97 3.60 6.87
C ALA A 129 12.33 2.21 6.77
N GLY A 130 11.03 2.14 6.50
CA GLY A 130 10.29 0.88 6.32
C GLY A 130 10.82 0.06 5.14
N GLY A 131 11.14 0.71 4.02
CA GLY A 131 11.73 0.07 2.84
C GLY A 131 13.14 -0.50 3.13
N LEU A 132 13.97 0.19 3.91
CA LEU A 132 15.28 -0.33 4.35
C LEU A 132 15.13 -1.60 5.19
N VAL A 133 14.16 -1.63 6.11
CA VAL A 133 13.89 -2.83 6.92
C VAL A 133 13.40 -3.99 6.04
N VAL A 134 12.52 -3.72 5.05
CA VAL A 134 12.07 -4.73 4.08
C VAL A 134 13.24 -5.27 3.26
N CYS A 135 14.13 -4.41 2.76
CA CYS A 135 15.32 -4.83 2.03
C CYS A 135 16.25 -5.70 2.90
N SER A 136 16.48 -5.31 4.15
CA SER A 136 17.31 -6.08 5.11
C SER A 136 16.72 -7.47 5.36
N LEU A 137 15.41 -7.56 5.60
CA LEU A 137 14.70 -8.83 5.79
C LEU A 137 14.78 -9.70 4.53
N ALA A 138 14.47 -9.13 3.37
CA ALA A 138 14.51 -9.83 2.08
C ALA A 138 15.92 -10.36 1.75
N TRP A 139 16.94 -9.55 2.01
CA TRP A 139 18.35 -9.94 1.86
C TRP A 139 18.74 -11.09 2.78
N SER A 140 18.32 -11.04 4.04
CA SER A 140 18.53 -12.13 4.99
C SER A 140 17.87 -13.43 4.52
N LEU A 141 16.60 -13.37 4.06
CA LEU A 141 15.89 -14.53 3.54
C LEU A 141 16.51 -15.09 2.24
N LEU A 142 17.04 -14.22 1.37
CA LEU A 142 17.65 -14.61 0.10
C LEU A 142 18.97 -15.35 0.31
N ASN A 143 19.74 -14.98 1.32
CA ASN A 143 21.05 -15.55 1.64
C ASN A 143 21.01 -16.69 2.67
N GLN A 144 19.81 -17.19 3.01
CA GLN A 144 19.72 -18.36 3.90
C GLN A 144 20.33 -19.60 3.22
N PRO A 145 21.16 -20.39 3.94
CA PRO A 145 21.67 -21.65 3.44
C PRO A 145 20.54 -22.62 3.15
N ASP A 146 20.71 -23.49 2.13
CA ASP A 146 19.74 -24.52 1.77
C ASP A 146 19.66 -25.67 2.79
N GLU A 147 20.47 -25.64 3.83
CA GLU A 147 20.46 -26.66 4.89
C GLU A 147 19.22 -26.56 5.77
N PRO A 148 18.71 -27.71 6.26
CA PRO A 148 17.54 -27.71 7.14
C PRO A 148 17.86 -26.89 8.39
N ILE A 149 17.19 -25.83 8.52
CA ILE A 149 17.17 -24.71 9.44
C ILE A 149 17.64 -25.09 10.86
N GLU A 150 18.96 -25.27 11.08
CA GLU A 150 19.54 -25.56 12.40
C GLU A 150 19.31 -24.40 13.38
N TRP A 151 19.38 -23.16 12.91
CA TRP A 151 19.08 -21.99 13.75
C TRP A 151 17.62 -21.94 14.24
N VAL A 152 16.68 -22.58 13.52
CA VAL A 152 15.29 -22.75 13.96
C VAL A 152 15.20 -23.75 15.09
N HIS A 153 16.01 -24.80 15.07
CA HIS A 153 16.11 -25.75 16.18
C HIS A 153 16.79 -25.14 17.40
N GLU A 154 17.79 -24.27 17.25
CA GLU A 154 18.40 -23.56 18.38
C GLU A 154 17.44 -22.52 18.99
N ALA A 155 16.73 -21.75 18.17
CA ALA A 155 15.69 -20.84 18.66
C ALA A 155 14.51 -21.59 19.31
N ALA A 156 14.19 -22.80 18.84
CA ALA A 156 13.15 -23.65 19.43
C ALA A 156 13.60 -24.30 20.76
N LYS A 157 14.90 -24.63 20.90
CA LYS A 157 15.45 -25.21 22.14
C LYS A 157 15.61 -24.18 23.27
N ALA A 158 15.82 -22.91 22.95
CA ALA A 158 16.02 -21.85 23.95
C ALA A 158 14.74 -21.42 24.66
N VAL A 159 13.57 -21.87 24.21
CA VAL A 159 12.29 -21.46 24.77
C VAL A 159 11.65 -22.64 25.48
N SER A 160 11.82 -22.72 26.81
CA SER A 160 10.96 -23.49 27.70
C SER A 160 9.51 -23.15 27.33
N ARG A 161 8.70 -24.13 26.86
CA ARG A 161 7.32 -24.01 26.33
C ARG A 161 6.58 -22.75 26.81
N PRO A 162 6.78 -21.57 26.20
CA PRO A 162 5.87 -20.44 26.39
C PRO A 162 4.53 -20.90 25.84
N ASP A 163 3.46 -20.47 26.46
CA ASP A 163 2.12 -20.69 25.96
C ASP A 163 2.13 -20.33 24.46
N TRP A 164 1.84 -21.29 23.57
CA TRP A 164 1.86 -21.13 22.12
C TRP A 164 1.00 -19.93 21.67
N ARG A 165 0.05 -19.51 22.51
CA ARG A 165 -0.80 -18.35 22.29
C ARG A 165 -0.02 -17.04 22.28
N THR A 166 1.02 -16.92 23.09
CA THR A 166 1.88 -15.73 23.11
C THR A 166 2.72 -15.62 21.84
N ARG A 167 3.08 -16.76 21.23
CA ARG A 167 3.79 -16.79 19.94
C ARG A 167 2.96 -16.21 18.78
N ALA A 168 1.63 -16.15 18.91
CA ALA A 168 0.75 -15.61 17.87
C ALA A 168 1.07 -14.17 17.52
N PHE A 169 1.33 -13.31 18.51
CA PHE A 169 1.69 -11.92 18.27
C PHE A 169 3.20 -11.78 17.97
N TYR A 170 4.04 -12.23 18.89
CA TYR A 170 5.49 -12.22 18.72
C TYR A 170 6.05 -13.63 18.83
N PRO A 171 6.82 -14.13 17.86
CA PRO A 171 7.34 -13.43 16.69
C PRO A 171 6.53 -13.64 15.39
N LEU A 172 5.34 -14.28 15.42
CA LEU A 172 4.66 -14.73 14.22
C LEU A 172 3.90 -13.61 13.51
N THR A 173 3.08 -12.83 14.20
CA THR A 173 2.47 -11.68 13.58
C THR A 173 3.51 -10.60 13.35
N MET A 174 4.20 -10.17 14.41
CA MET A 174 5.24 -9.17 14.35
C MET A 174 6.60 -9.77 14.73
N PRO A 175 7.63 -9.72 13.93
CA PRO A 175 7.74 -9.03 12.64
C PRO A 175 7.54 -9.91 11.40
N LEU A 176 7.19 -11.21 11.54
CA LEU A 176 7.25 -12.16 10.43
C LEU A 176 6.21 -11.86 9.33
N ILE A 177 4.95 -11.64 9.71
CA ILE A 177 3.84 -11.40 8.77
C ILE A 177 3.63 -9.89 8.54
N VAL A 178 3.45 -9.14 9.64
CA VAL A 178 3.26 -7.69 9.60
C VAL A 178 4.51 -7.03 10.15
N GLY A 179 5.43 -6.71 9.27
CA GLY A 179 6.67 -6.01 9.60
C GLY A 179 6.56 -4.49 9.46
N PRO A 180 7.64 -3.75 9.81
CA PRO A 180 7.69 -2.28 9.67
C PRO A 180 7.38 -1.78 8.26
N GLY A 181 7.73 -2.57 7.23
CA GLY A 181 7.42 -2.24 5.83
C GLY A 181 5.93 -2.24 5.51
N SER A 182 5.19 -3.28 5.92
CA SER A 182 3.74 -3.34 5.72
C SER A 182 3.00 -2.30 6.56
N ILE A 183 3.48 -2.00 7.76
CA ILE A 183 3.00 -0.91 8.60
C ILE A 183 3.19 0.44 7.90
N SER A 184 4.40 0.71 7.37
CA SER A 184 4.71 1.94 6.62
C SER A 184 3.79 2.13 5.41
N VAL A 185 3.51 1.07 4.66
CA VAL A 185 2.59 1.12 3.52
C VAL A 185 1.15 1.35 3.97
N ALA A 186 0.69 0.69 5.03
CA ALA A 186 -0.64 0.90 5.59
C ALA A 186 -0.84 2.35 6.06
N ILE A 187 0.15 2.94 6.75
CA ILE A 187 0.17 4.35 7.14
C ILE A 187 0.11 5.27 5.92
N THR A 188 0.90 4.97 4.88
CA THR A 188 0.92 5.75 3.64
C THR A 188 -0.45 5.75 2.95
N ILE A 189 -1.11 4.59 2.89
CA ILE A 189 -2.48 4.49 2.35
C ILE A 189 -3.44 5.34 3.17
N GLY A 190 -3.37 5.27 4.50
CA GLY A 190 -4.20 6.07 5.40
C GLY A 190 -3.98 7.57 5.28
N ALA A 191 -2.72 8.00 5.14
CA ALA A 191 -2.35 9.43 5.04
C ALA A 191 -2.74 10.06 3.69
N ASN A 192 -2.85 9.28 2.62
CA ASN A 192 -3.17 9.75 1.27
C ASN A 192 -4.67 9.71 0.93
N GLN A 193 -5.55 9.69 1.94
CA GLN A 193 -7.00 9.66 1.70
C GLN A 193 -7.54 11.03 1.25
N SER A 194 -8.64 10.99 0.47
CA SER A 194 -9.33 12.18 -0.03
C SER A 194 -9.91 13.06 1.08
N GLN A 195 -9.93 14.37 0.85
CA GLN A 195 -10.53 15.36 1.77
C GLN A 195 -12.08 15.34 1.78
N SER A 196 -12.71 14.75 0.77
CA SER A 196 -14.17 14.62 0.71
C SER A 196 -14.66 13.54 1.68
N VAL A 197 -15.62 13.87 2.54
CA VAL A 197 -16.20 12.93 3.52
C VAL A 197 -16.74 11.66 2.85
N ARG A 198 -17.40 11.79 1.69
CA ARG A 198 -17.93 10.66 0.93
C ARG A 198 -16.81 9.74 0.43
N SER A 199 -15.82 10.30 -0.26
CA SER A 199 -14.68 9.52 -0.75
C SER A 199 -13.86 8.94 0.39
N LEU A 200 -13.78 9.62 1.54
CA LEU A 200 -13.12 9.11 2.74
C LEU A 200 -13.80 7.82 3.25
N ILE A 201 -15.13 7.81 3.33
CA ILE A 201 -15.89 6.63 3.76
C ILE A 201 -15.72 5.47 2.78
N VAL A 202 -15.88 5.73 1.47
CA VAL A 202 -15.75 4.72 0.42
C VAL A 202 -14.34 4.12 0.41
N ASN A 203 -13.30 4.96 0.47
CA ASN A 203 -11.91 4.52 0.46
C ASN A 203 -11.54 3.76 1.74
N SER A 204 -11.95 4.26 2.92
CA SER A 204 -11.67 3.58 4.20
C SER A 204 -12.32 2.20 4.25
N ALA A 205 -13.55 2.06 3.74
CA ALA A 205 -14.21 0.78 3.62
C ALA A 205 -13.48 -0.16 2.64
N ALA A 206 -13.05 0.36 1.48
CA ALA A 206 -12.30 -0.38 0.48
C ALA A 206 -10.96 -0.89 1.04
N HIS A 207 -10.21 -0.04 1.74
CA HIS A 207 -8.95 -0.41 2.40
C HIS A 207 -9.17 -1.42 3.52
N GLY A 208 -10.23 -1.26 4.33
CA GLY A 208 -10.61 -2.22 5.36
C GLY A 208 -10.89 -3.62 4.79
N VAL A 209 -11.64 -3.69 3.67
CA VAL A 209 -11.89 -4.95 2.95
C VAL A 209 -10.59 -5.54 2.40
N SER A 210 -9.68 -4.72 1.85
CA SER A 210 -8.37 -5.19 1.38
C SER A 210 -7.55 -5.82 2.49
N MET A 211 -7.49 -5.19 3.67
CA MET A 211 -6.77 -5.74 4.83
C MET A 211 -7.39 -7.03 5.34
N PHE A 212 -8.72 -7.13 5.28
CA PHE A 212 -9.43 -8.37 5.60
C PHE A 212 -9.10 -9.49 4.60
N LEU A 213 -9.02 -9.18 3.29
CA LEU A 213 -8.60 -10.15 2.27
C LEU A 213 -7.13 -10.58 2.46
N VAL A 214 -6.24 -9.66 2.84
CA VAL A 214 -4.86 -9.99 3.21
C VAL A 214 -4.83 -10.93 4.42
N ALA A 215 -5.64 -10.67 5.43
CA ALA A 215 -5.73 -11.55 6.61
C ALA A 215 -6.27 -12.93 6.25
N ILE A 216 -7.24 -13.05 5.34
CA ILE A 216 -7.69 -14.33 4.80
C ILE A 216 -6.55 -15.04 4.08
N ALA A 217 -5.78 -14.33 3.25
CA ALA A 217 -4.63 -14.91 2.56
C ALA A 217 -3.58 -15.42 3.55
N VAL A 218 -3.31 -14.69 4.63
CA VAL A 218 -2.44 -15.12 5.74
C VAL A 218 -3.01 -16.39 6.39
N PHE A 219 -4.28 -16.36 6.77
CA PHE A 219 -4.93 -17.53 7.39
C PHE A 219 -4.82 -18.78 6.51
N VAL A 220 -5.21 -18.67 5.24
CA VAL A 220 -5.19 -19.79 4.29
C VAL A 220 -3.76 -20.32 4.09
N SER A 221 -2.80 -19.42 3.89
CA SER A 221 -1.40 -19.79 3.67
C SER A 221 -0.80 -20.51 4.89
N LEU A 222 -1.05 -20.03 6.11
CA LEU A 222 -0.55 -20.65 7.33
C LEU A 222 -1.31 -21.92 7.69
N ARG A 223 -2.63 -21.94 7.51
CA ARG A 223 -3.48 -23.09 7.80
C ARG A 223 -3.14 -24.31 6.94
N TYR A 224 -2.82 -24.06 5.67
CA TYR A 224 -2.47 -25.08 4.70
C TYR A 224 -0.97 -25.16 4.42
N ALA A 225 -0.14 -24.52 5.22
CA ALA A 225 1.31 -24.43 5.04
C ALA A 225 1.96 -25.82 4.87
N ASP A 226 1.64 -26.76 5.75
CA ASP A 226 2.16 -28.13 5.70
C ASP A 226 1.78 -28.85 4.40
N HIS A 227 0.54 -28.70 3.95
CA HIS A 227 0.08 -29.31 2.70
C HIS A 227 0.74 -28.69 1.46
N ILE A 228 0.91 -27.37 1.46
CA ILE A 228 1.58 -26.63 0.39
C ILE A 228 3.05 -27.05 0.32
N MET A 229 3.75 -27.07 1.46
CA MET A 229 5.17 -27.42 1.51
C MET A 229 5.45 -28.86 1.12
N ARG A 230 4.61 -29.81 1.54
CA ARG A 230 4.72 -31.21 1.12
C ARG A 230 4.53 -31.39 -0.38
N ARG A 231 3.61 -30.64 -1.01
CA ARG A 231 3.40 -30.71 -2.46
C ARG A 231 4.55 -30.10 -3.25
N LEU A 232 5.14 -29.00 -2.77
CA LEU A 232 6.28 -28.36 -3.43
C LEU A 232 7.57 -29.18 -3.28
N GLY A 233 7.70 -29.95 -2.19
CA GLY A 233 8.94 -30.63 -1.83
C GLY A 233 10.06 -29.65 -1.41
N PRO A 234 11.25 -30.18 -1.02
CA PRO A 234 12.35 -29.32 -0.53
C PRO A 234 12.82 -28.32 -1.57
N THR A 235 13.03 -28.78 -2.81
CA THR A 235 13.50 -27.93 -3.91
C THR A 235 12.49 -26.85 -4.26
N GLY A 236 11.18 -27.20 -4.36
CA GLY A 236 10.13 -26.24 -4.65
C GLY A 236 9.97 -25.19 -3.55
N THR A 237 10.12 -25.58 -2.28
CA THR A 237 10.10 -24.69 -1.12
C THR A 237 11.28 -23.71 -1.17
N ALA A 238 12.50 -24.19 -1.47
CA ALA A 238 13.67 -23.33 -1.61
C ALA A 238 13.51 -22.30 -2.76
N VAL A 239 13.00 -22.73 -3.91
CA VAL A 239 12.70 -21.84 -5.04
C VAL A 239 11.65 -20.80 -4.68
N LEU A 240 10.56 -21.23 -4.02
CA LEU A 240 9.51 -20.31 -3.56
C LEU A 240 10.05 -19.26 -2.60
N MET A 241 10.86 -19.66 -1.62
CA MET A 241 11.47 -18.73 -0.66
C MET A 241 12.39 -17.74 -1.34
N ARG A 242 13.28 -18.18 -2.23
CA ARG A 242 14.21 -17.30 -2.96
C ARG A 242 13.48 -16.33 -3.88
N LEU A 243 12.48 -16.80 -4.64
CA LEU A 243 11.70 -15.96 -5.53
C LEU A 243 10.89 -14.91 -4.74
N SER A 244 10.22 -15.35 -3.66
CA SER A 244 9.48 -14.43 -2.78
C SER A 244 10.40 -13.40 -2.13
N SER A 245 11.60 -13.81 -1.68
CA SER A 245 12.58 -12.89 -1.08
C SER A 245 13.11 -11.88 -2.10
N PHE A 246 13.35 -12.32 -3.34
CA PHE A 246 13.77 -11.41 -4.41
C PHE A 246 12.69 -10.37 -4.74
N ILE A 247 11.43 -10.80 -4.86
CA ILE A 247 10.30 -9.89 -5.09
C ILE A 247 10.18 -8.90 -3.91
N LEU A 248 10.32 -9.38 -2.67
CA LEU A 248 10.26 -8.55 -1.48
C LEU A 248 11.40 -7.52 -1.47
N LEU A 249 12.60 -7.88 -1.93
CA LEU A 249 13.72 -6.96 -2.08
C LEU A 249 13.40 -5.85 -3.09
N CYS A 250 12.87 -6.21 -4.26
CA CYS A 250 12.45 -5.24 -5.27
C CYS A 250 11.39 -4.27 -4.73
N ILE A 251 10.42 -4.78 -3.97
CA ILE A 251 9.38 -3.96 -3.34
C ILE A 251 9.99 -3.01 -2.29
N GLY A 252 10.92 -3.50 -1.47
CA GLY A 252 11.64 -2.67 -0.50
C GLY A 252 12.37 -1.50 -1.16
N VAL A 253 13.09 -1.76 -2.26
CA VAL A 253 13.74 -0.72 -3.08
C VAL A 253 12.72 0.26 -3.66
N GLN A 254 11.56 -0.22 -4.13
CA GLN A 254 10.50 0.64 -4.66
C GLN A 254 9.93 1.57 -3.58
N ILE A 255 9.72 1.06 -2.36
CA ILE A 255 9.23 1.87 -1.22
C ILE A 255 10.25 2.96 -0.87
N ILE A 256 11.56 2.63 -0.81
CA ILE A 256 12.64 3.60 -0.59
C ILE A 256 12.61 4.68 -1.67
N TRP A 257 12.52 4.27 -2.94
CA TRP A 257 12.48 5.21 -4.07
C TRP A 257 11.30 6.16 -3.99
N ASN A 258 10.11 5.67 -3.65
CA ASN A 258 8.91 6.48 -3.51
C ASN A 258 9.08 7.53 -2.39
N GLY A 259 9.59 7.14 -1.23
CA GLY A 259 9.88 8.04 -0.13
C GLY A 259 10.96 9.08 -0.48
N ALA A 260 12.09 8.63 -1.03
CA ALA A 260 13.21 9.49 -1.40
C ALA A 260 12.82 10.49 -2.51
N SER A 261 12.09 10.04 -3.54
CA SER A 261 11.65 10.93 -4.63
C SER A 261 10.67 12.00 -4.13
N THR A 262 9.82 11.69 -3.17
CA THR A 262 8.90 12.67 -2.56
C THR A 262 9.67 13.69 -1.73
N LEU A 263 10.66 13.26 -0.93
CA LEU A 263 11.54 14.16 -0.19
C LEU A 263 12.33 15.07 -1.11
N TRP A 264 12.89 14.52 -2.20
CA TRP A 264 13.63 15.32 -3.19
C TRP A 264 12.77 16.41 -3.82
N ARG A 265 11.54 16.08 -4.23
CA ARG A 265 10.60 17.05 -4.79
C ARG A 265 10.24 18.15 -3.80
N SER A 266 10.08 17.83 -2.52
CA SER A 266 9.77 18.83 -1.49
C SER A 266 10.91 19.82 -1.26
N LEU A 267 12.17 19.40 -1.45
CA LEU A 267 13.35 20.27 -1.37
C LEU A 267 13.51 21.16 -2.62
N ALA A 268 13.15 20.65 -3.79
CA ALA A 268 13.26 21.38 -5.05
C ALA A 268 12.20 22.50 -5.22
N LEU A 269 11.14 22.50 -4.39
CA LEU A 269 10.05 23.48 -4.39
C LEU A 269 10.21 24.57 -3.31
N GLN A 270 11.25 24.50 -2.47
CA GLN A 270 11.65 25.53 -1.51
C GLN A 270 12.72 26.45 -2.10
#